data_fd79e520e0b4a6541078bd557270a306
#
_entry.id   fd79e520e0b4a6541078bd557270a306
#
_cell.length_a   1.000
_cell.length_b   1.000
_cell.length_c   1.000
_cell.angle_alpha   90.00
_cell.angle_beta   90.00
_cell.angle_gamma   90.00
#
_symmetry.space_group_name_H-M   'P 1'
#
loop_
_entity.id
_entity.type
_entity.pdbx_description
1 polymer ?
#
loop_
_entity_poly.entity_id
_entity_poly.type
_entity_poly.pdbx_seq_one_letter_code
_entity_poly.pdbx_strand_id
1 'polypeptide(L)'
;MSPHQLSITGIGTVSPFGPLRGLIGQRKTELRTVTAWPTDGVRRAFLVEPFRPADVVPGLKTRRLDRLSGWCLVATALALADARLDLNGENRSRIAVVLGTGFGCIELTEAFLQSAAANGYAQADPILFPETLTNAPAAHVARVFGIRGPNITLSHKGLSGEGAVMQAASLLRGGQADLAIVLAGDTLTRTMYEWFEAAAVLSRAASAPAPVPFSPQRDGFVPGESATAVVMESADRARSRGAPVYATFRTGFMASDPNAGVSVARRALAGSSPPDVRMVIASTNGSAALDDLEGATIREVFGGEAPVIAPKTFLGESDSCGILRLIAALSWADNQARPLAMLLGTSLAGGCAALSFELR
;
A
#
# COMPACT_ATOMS: atom_id res chain seq x y z
N MET A 1 -27.31 10.46 7.73
CA MET A 1 -25.94 10.21 7.21
C MET A 1 -26.10 9.62 5.82
N SER A 2 -25.27 10.02 4.87
CA SER A 2 -25.37 9.53 3.48
C SER A 2 -25.06 8.03 3.43
N PRO A 3 -25.86 7.20 2.72
CA PRO A 3 -25.61 5.76 2.57
C PRO A 3 -24.31 5.42 1.81
N HIS A 4 -23.49 6.41 1.49
CA HIS A 4 -22.29 6.29 0.68
C HIS A 4 -20.96 6.43 1.47
N GLN A 5 -21.02 6.61 2.81
CA GLN A 5 -19.82 6.65 3.63
C GLN A 5 -19.24 5.23 3.82
N LEU A 6 -17.94 5.09 3.55
CA LEU A 6 -17.24 3.82 3.65
C LEU A 6 -16.18 3.90 4.76
N SER A 7 -16.21 2.94 5.66
CA SER A 7 -15.31 2.88 6.81
C SER A 7 -14.20 1.84 6.61
N ILE A 8 -13.00 2.18 7.04
CA ILE A 8 -11.90 1.22 7.25
C ILE A 8 -12.09 0.65 8.66
N THR A 9 -12.36 -0.64 8.75
CA THR A 9 -12.75 -1.32 9.99
C THR A 9 -11.78 -2.39 10.45
N GLY A 10 -10.80 -2.74 9.63
CA GLY A 10 -9.75 -3.69 9.99
C GLY A 10 -8.47 -3.42 9.23
N ILE A 11 -7.35 -3.64 9.89
CA ILE A 11 -6.01 -3.38 9.39
C ILE A 11 -5.11 -4.57 9.68
N GLY A 12 -4.39 -5.03 8.66
CA GLY A 12 -3.32 -6.01 8.78
C GLY A 12 -2.16 -5.63 7.88
N THR A 13 -0.95 -5.69 8.39
CA THR A 13 0.26 -5.34 7.65
C THR A 13 1.34 -6.38 7.80
N VAL A 14 2.12 -6.58 6.75
CA VAL A 14 3.44 -7.18 6.75
C VAL A 14 4.37 -6.11 6.18
N SER A 15 5.26 -5.60 7.01
CA SER A 15 6.07 -4.43 6.69
C SER A 15 7.44 -4.53 7.40
N PRO A 16 8.37 -3.59 7.24
CA PRO A 16 9.61 -3.55 8.00
C PRO A 16 9.42 -3.60 9.53
N PHE A 17 8.21 -3.34 10.02
CA PHE A 17 7.85 -3.52 11.45
C PHE A 17 7.40 -4.94 11.81
N GLY A 18 7.44 -5.86 10.85
CA GLY A 18 6.91 -7.22 10.96
C GLY A 18 5.42 -7.33 10.62
N PRO A 19 4.83 -8.53 10.82
CA PRO A 19 3.40 -8.73 10.70
C PRO A 19 2.67 -8.11 11.90
N LEU A 20 1.73 -7.19 11.63
CA LEU A 20 1.00 -6.44 12.65
C LEU A 20 -0.50 -6.41 12.36
N ARG A 21 -1.28 -6.45 13.44
CA ARG A 21 -2.73 -6.22 13.44
C ARG A 21 -3.01 -4.82 13.96
N GLY A 22 -3.84 -4.06 13.24
CA GLY A 22 -4.19 -2.68 13.60
C GLY A 22 -3.11 -1.68 13.18
N LEU A 23 -3.07 -0.54 13.87
CA LEU A 23 -2.16 0.55 13.57
C LEU A 23 -0.70 0.19 13.89
N ILE A 24 0.22 0.76 13.13
CA ILE A 24 1.67 0.55 13.31
C ILE A 24 2.17 1.16 14.64
N GLY A 25 1.50 2.20 15.14
CA GLY A 25 1.94 2.98 16.29
C GLY A 25 3.09 3.94 15.92
N GLN A 26 3.63 4.63 16.91
CA GLN A 26 4.79 5.53 16.74
C GLN A 26 6.11 4.74 16.77
N ARG A 27 6.18 3.65 16.04
CA ARG A 27 7.37 2.80 15.97
C ARG A 27 8.38 3.41 15.00
N LYS A 28 9.64 3.29 15.33
CA LYS A 28 10.74 3.62 14.41
C LYS A 28 11.25 2.32 13.82
N THR A 29 11.44 2.27 12.49
CA THR A 29 12.22 1.22 11.86
C THR A 29 13.67 1.66 11.74
N GLU A 30 14.58 0.71 11.89
CA GLU A 30 15.96 0.94 11.54
C GLU A 30 16.16 0.65 10.06
N LEU A 31 16.87 1.54 9.40
CA LEU A 31 17.29 1.34 8.03
C LEU A 31 18.33 0.22 8.02
N ARG A 32 18.08 -0.84 7.26
CA ARG A 32 18.96 -2.00 7.24
C ARG A 32 19.88 -1.97 6.05
N THR A 33 21.13 -2.34 6.29
CA THR A 33 22.05 -2.68 5.23
C THR A 33 21.65 -4.05 4.68
N VAL A 34 21.37 -4.14 3.39
CA VAL A 34 21.08 -5.41 2.73
C VAL A 34 22.37 -6.17 2.55
N THR A 35 22.60 -7.16 3.39
CA THR A 35 23.74 -8.09 3.30
C THR A 35 23.37 -9.39 2.56
N ALA A 36 22.08 -9.62 2.33
CA ALA A 36 21.56 -10.84 1.71
C ALA A 36 21.97 -11.01 0.23
N TRP A 37 22.42 -9.93 -0.42
CA TRP A 37 22.89 -9.95 -1.80
C TRP A 37 24.39 -9.66 -1.83
N PRO A 38 25.24 -10.65 -2.12
CA PRO A 38 26.68 -10.44 -2.20
C PRO A 38 26.99 -9.43 -3.30
N THR A 39 27.51 -8.27 -2.93
CA THR A 39 27.86 -7.17 -3.83
C THR A 39 28.91 -6.29 -3.23
N ASP A 40 29.65 -5.58 -4.08
CA ASP A 40 30.79 -4.76 -3.72
C ASP A 40 30.43 -3.39 -3.10
N GLY A 41 29.21 -3.22 -2.58
CA GLY A 41 28.74 -1.94 -2.03
C GLY A 41 27.73 -2.06 -0.90
N VAL A 42 27.58 -0.98 -0.13
CA VAL A 42 26.55 -0.84 0.89
C VAL A 42 25.21 -0.61 0.20
N ARG A 43 24.30 -1.57 0.33
CA ARG A 43 22.91 -1.47 -0.13
C ARG A 43 22.00 -1.26 1.06
N ARG A 44 21.03 -0.37 0.92
CA ARG A 44 20.09 -0.01 1.99
C ARG A 44 18.67 -0.18 1.52
N ALA A 45 17.85 -0.81 2.34
CA ALA A 45 16.43 -0.97 2.09
C ALA A 45 15.66 -1.14 3.41
N PHE A 46 14.37 -0.85 3.37
CA PHE A 46 13.44 -1.19 4.43
C PHE A 46 12.81 -2.54 4.11
N LEU A 47 13.41 -3.62 4.66
CA LEU A 47 13.00 -4.99 4.39
C LEU A 47 12.15 -5.56 5.52
N VAL A 48 11.24 -6.45 5.14
CA VAL A 48 10.50 -7.29 6.07
C VAL A 48 11.43 -8.36 6.63
N GLU A 49 11.47 -8.49 7.96
CA GLU A 49 12.19 -9.60 8.60
C GLU A 49 11.61 -10.94 8.15
N PRO A 50 12.46 -11.91 7.81
CA PRO A 50 11.99 -13.24 7.48
C PRO A 50 11.16 -13.84 8.61
N PHE A 51 9.99 -14.33 8.29
CA PHE A 51 9.10 -15.06 9.20
C PHE A 51 8.38 -16.15 8.43
N ARG A 52 7.87 -17.16 9.15
CA ARG A 52 7.02 -18.17 8.52
C ARG A 52 5.55 -17.73 8.63
N PRO A 53 4.82 -17.60 7.52
CA PRO A 53 3.40 -17.21 7.56
C PRO A 53 2.54 -18.08 8.47
N ALA A 54 2.87 -19.37 8.62
CA ALA A 54 2.17 -20.30 9.51
C ALA A 54 2.34 -19.97 11.00
N ASP A 55 3.40 -19.24 11.39
CA ASP A 55 3.59 -18.81 12.80
C ASP A 55 2.63 -17.67 13.16
N VAL A 56 2.19 -16.88 12.16
CA VAL A 56 1.22 -15.79 12.34
C VAL A 56 -0.22 -16.27 12.10
N VAL A 57 -0.40 -17.14 11.12
CA VAL A 57 -1.70 -17.73 10.76
C VAL A 57 -1.59 -19.24 10.78
N PRO A 58 -1.93 -19.89 11.92
CA PRO A 58 -1.82 -21.34 12.06
C PRO A 58 -2.55 -22.09 10.94
N GLY A 59 -1.88 -23.10 10.39
CA GLY A 59 -2.42 -23.93 9.32
C GLY A 59 -2.32 -23.35 7.92
N LEU A 60 -1.81 -22.11 7.77
CA LEU A 60 -1.61 -21.50 6.47
C LEU A 60 -0.52 -22.22 5.67
N LYS A 61 -0.89 -22.71 4.48
CA LYS A 61 0.04 -23.38 3.56
C LYS A 61 0.51 -22.40 2.50
N THR A 62 1.80 -22.05 2.55
CA THR A 62 2.42 -21.07 1.64
C THR A 62 3.50 -21.70 0.75
N ARG A 63 3.69 -23.02 0.83
CA ARG A 63 4.68 -23.71 -0.01
C ARG A 63 4.36 -23.48 -1.50
N ARG A 64 5.34 -23.05 -2.26
CA ARG A 64 5.27 -22.72 -3.69
C ARG A 64 4.49 -21.44 -4.01
N LEU A 65 4.08 -20.65 -3.04
CA LEU A 65 3.53 -19.31 -3.29
C LEU A 65 4.67 -18.32 -3.44
N ASP A 66 4.45 -17.31 -4.26
CA ASP A 66 5.28 -16.10 -4.23
C ASP A 66 5.23 -15.46 -2.84
N ARG A 67 6.31 -14.78 -2.44
CA ARG A 67 6.41 -14.12 -1.12
C ARG A 67 5.29 -13.10 -0.92
N LEU A 68 4.96 -12.33 -1.96
CA LEU A 68 3.85 -11.38 -1.92
C LEU A 68 2.52 -12.08 -1.65
N SER A 69 2.26 -13.24 -2.30
CA SER A 69 1.05 -14.04 -2.06
C SER A 69 0.95 -14.49 -0.61
N GLY A 70 2.05 -14.98 -0.03
CA GLY A 70 2.12 -15.36 1.37
C GLY A 70 1.85 -14.19 2.32
N TRP A 71 2.42 -13.02 2.04
CA TRP A 71 2.21 -11.81 2.84
C TRP A 71 0.79 -11.26 2.72
N CYS A 72 0.19 -11.27 1.54
CA CYS A 72 -1.21 -10.88 1.34
C CYS A 72 -2.17 -11.77 2.16
N LEU A 73 -1.89 -13.08 2.25
CA LEU A 73 -2.68 -13.99 3.08
C LEU A 73 -2.56 -13.65 4.57
N VAL A 74 -1.34 -13.39 5.05
CA VAL A 74 -1.09 -12.99 6.44
C VAL A 74 -1.76 -11.64 6.74
N ALA A 75 -1.54 -10.64 5.91
CA ALA A 75 -2.15 -9.32 6.08
C ALA A 75 -3.69 -9.41 6.11
N THR A 76 -4.29 -10.22 5.23
CA THR A 76 -5.75 -10.45 5.21
C THR A 76 -6.24 -11.08 6.52
N ALA A 77 -5.58 -12.13 7.01
CA ALA A 77 -5.97 -12.77 8.27
C ALA A 77 -5.91 -11.78 9.45
N LEU A 78 -4.84 -10.98 9.50
CA LEU A 78 -4.67 -9.95 10.53
C LEU A 78 -5.75 -8.86 10.42
N ALA A 79 -6.08 -8.41 9.20
CA ALA A 79 -7.13 -7.40 8.98
C ALA A 79 -8.53 -7.90 9.37
N LEU A 80 -8.85 -9.15 9.04
CA LEU A 80 -10.11 -9.78 9.43
C LEU A 80 -10.24 -9.92 10.95
N ALA A 81 -9.16 -10.36 11.60
CA ALA A 81 -9.11 -10.47 13.06
C ALA A 81 -9.22 -9.09 13.73
N ASP A 82 -8.60 -8.06 13.16
CA ASP A 82 -8.67 -6.69 13.65
C ASP A 82 -10.08 -6.10 13.49
N ALA A 83 -10.72 -6.36 12.34
CA ALA A 83 -12.10 -6.00 12.08
C ALA A 83 -13.11 -6.74 12.97
N ARG A 84 -12.68 -7.75 13.73
CA ARG A 84 -13.55 -8.68 14.47
C ARG A 84 -14.61 -9.31 13.54
N LEU A 85 -14.17 -9.73 12.36
CA LEU A 85 -15.03 -10.22 11.30
C LEU A 85 -14.87 -11.74 11.12
N ASP A 86 -15.94 -12.48 11.39
CA ASP A 86 -16.03 -13.89 11.06
C ASP A 86 -16.72 -14.06 9.71
N LEU A 87 -15.99 -14.57 8.75
CA LEU A 87 -16.52 -14.79 7.41
C LEU A 87 -17.57 -15.91 7.32
N ASN A 88 -17.71 -16.76 8.33
CA ASN A 88 -18.71 -17.82 8.32
C ASN A 88 -20.16 -17.29 8.34
N GLY A 89 -20.36 -16.11 8.93
CA GLY A 89 -21.63 -15.39 8.92
C GLY A 89 -21.89 -14.55 7.68
N GLU A 90 -20.95 -14.50 6.72
CA GLU A 90 -20.98 -13.57 5.61
C GLU A 90 -21.41 -14.22 4.29
N ASN A 91 -22.13 -13.45 3.47
CA ASN A 91 -22.35 -13.84 2.08
C ASN A 91 -21.05 -13.64 1.26
N ARG A 92 -20.32 -14.70 1.08
CA ARG A 92 -18.99 -14.69 0.43
C ARG A 92 -19.02 -14.26 -1.03
N SER A 93 -20.17 -14.30 -1.69
CA SER A 93 -20.36 -13.76 -3.04
C SER A 93 -20.52 -12.23 -3.05
N ARG A 94 -20.67 -11.62 -1.87
CA ARG A 94 -20.77 -10.18 -1.68
C ARG A 94 -19.51 -9.56 -1.05
N ILE A 95 -18.41 -10.33 -0.98
CA ILE A 95 -17.11 -9.85 -0.51
C ILE A 95 -16.21 -9.68 -1.73
N ALA A 96 -15.67 -8.47 -1.92
CA ALA A 96 -14.68 -8.18 -2.95
C ALA A 96 -13.25 -8.36 -2.42
N VAL A 97 -12.34 -8.76 -3.30
CA VAL A 97 -10.88 -8.67 -3.10
C VAL A 97 -10.34 -7.72 -4.16
N VAL A 98 -9.66 -6.67 -3.74
CA VAL A 98 -9.04 -5.70 -4.65
C VAL A 98 -7.57 -5.55 -4.28
N LEU A 99 -6.68 -5.88 -5.20
CA LEU A 99 -5.23 -5.79 -5.03
C LEU A 99 -4.66 -4.66 -5.88
N GLY A 100 -3.86 -3.81 -5.27
CA GLY A 100 -2.97 -2.87 -5.94
C GLY A 100 -1.51 -3.34 -5.81
N THR A 101 -0.81 -3.51 -6.92
CA THR A 101 0.59 -3.91 -6.93
C THR A 101 1.31 -3.27 -8.12
N GLY A 102 2.57 -2.89 -7.95
CA GLY A 102 3.38 -2.36 -9.03
C GLY A 102 4.01 -3.46 -9.89
N PHE A 103 4.44 -4.54 -9.24
CA PHE A 103 5.24 -5.60 -9.86
C PHE A 103 4.64 -7.01 -9.73
N GLY A 104 3.70 -7.21 -8.81
CA GLY A 104 3.07 -8.52 -8.57
C GLY A 104 4.05 -9.56 -8.02
N CYS A 105 3.93 -10.79 -8.51
CA CYS A 105 4.75 -11.94 -8.10
C CYS A 105 6.13 -11.91 -8.78
N ILE A 106 6.90 -10.86 -8.54
CA ILE A 106 8.16 -10.59 -9.25
C ILE A 106 9.22 -11.67 -8.98
N GLU A 107 9.29 -12.21 -7.77
CA GLU A 107 10.30 -13.21 -7.42
C GLU A 107 10.14 -14.50 -8.22
N LEU A 108 8.93 -15.04 -8.29
CA LEU A 108 8.66 -16.23 -9.08
C LEU A 108 8.71 -15.93 -10.59
N THR A 109 8.36 -14.71 -11.00
CA THR A 109 8.52 -14.30 -12.40
C THR A 109 9.98 -14.29 -12.81
N GLU A 110 10.88 -13.72 -12.00
CA GLU A 110 12.32 -13.74 -12.25
C GLU A 110 12.86 -15.17 -12.30
N ALA A 111 12.51 -16.00 -11.31
CA ALA A 111 12.96 -17.40 -11.26
C ALA A 111 12.46 -18.21 -12.48
N PHE A 112 11.21 -18.02 -12.89
CA PHE A 112 10.64 -18.66 -14.06
C PHE A 112 11.36 -18.23 -15.35
N LEU A 113 11.58 -16.94 -15.55
CA LEU A 113 12.25 -16.41 -16.73
C LEU A 113 13.72 -16.85 -16.80
N GLN A 114 14.44 -16.85 -15.66
CA GLN A 114 15.81 -17.34 -15.57
C GLN A 114 15.89 -18.84 -15.94
N SER A 115 14.97 -19.65 -15.44
CA SER A 115 14.90 -21.07 -15.78
C SER A 115 14.60 -21.29 -17.26
N ALA A 116 13.66 -20.52 -17.81
CA ALA A 116 13.30 -20.61 -19.23
C ALA A 116 14.47 -20.15 -20.13
N ALA A 117 15.20 -19.12 -19.75
CA ALA A 117 16.38 -18.64 -20.48
C ALA A 117 17.53 -19.65 -20.46
N ALA A 118 17.76 -20.31 -19.33
CA ALA A 118 18.85 -21.29 -19.18
C ALA A 118 18.56 -22.64 -19.86
N ASN A 119 17.31 -23.11 -19.81
CA ASN A 119 16.94 -24.45 -20.18
C ASN A 119 16.05 -24.52 -21.46
N GLY A 120 15.61 -23.35 -21.94
CA GLY A 120 14.62 -23.23 -23.02
C GLY A 120 13.17 -23.27 -22.53
N TYR A 121 12.28 -22.60 -23.22
CA TYR A 121 10.85 -22.48 -22.82
C TYR A 121 10.11 -23.83 -22.75
N ALA A 122 10.54 -24.83 -23.56
CA ALA A 122 9.96 -26.16 -23.50
C ALA A 122 10.22 -26.91 -22.18
N GLN A 123 11.20 -26.45 -21.39
CA GLN A 123 11.56 -27.00 -20.09
C GLN A 123 11.04 -26.13 -18.93
N ALA A 124 10.34 -25.06 -19.23
CA ALA A 124 9.77 -24.18 -18.19
C ALA A 124 8.72 -24.94 -17.36
N ASP A 125 8.76 -24.79 -16.04
CA ASP A 125 7.83 -25.49 -15.14
C ASP A 125 6.40 -24.94 -15.29
N PRO A 126 5.45 -25.71 -15.85
CA PRO A 126 4.09 -25.25 -16.05
C PRO A 126 3.33 -25.03 -14.72
N ILE A 127 3.81 -25.60 -13.61
CA ILE A 127 3.19 -25.45 -12.29
C ILE A 127 3.52 -24.07 -11.69
N LEU A 128 4.68 -23.50 -12.04
CA LEU A 128 5.08 -22.18 -11.55
C LEU A 128 4.41 -21.05 -12.34
N PHE A 129 4.08 -21.25 -13.61
CA PHE A 129 3.54 -20.19 -14.45
C PHE A 129 2.32 -19.46 -13.86
N PRO A 130 1.28 -20.13 -13.33
CA PRO A 130 0.16 -19.43 -12.70
C PRO A 130 0.55 -18.56 -11.50
N GLU A 131 1.62 -18.91 -10.81
CA GLU A 131 2.13 -18.18 -9.64
C GLU A 131 2.96 -16.94 -10.02
N THR A 132 3.33 -16.78 -11.30
CA THR A 132 4.00 -15.56 -11.81
C THR A 132 3.03 -14.43 -12.14
N LEU A 133 1.73 -14.71 -12.17
CA LEU A 133 0.73 -13.75 -12.58
C LEU A 133 0.49 -12.70 -11.47
N THR A 134 0.34 -11.45 -11.87
CA THR A 134 0.14 -10.33 -10.93
C THR A 134 -1.13 -10.46 -10.08
N ASN A 135 -2.12 -11.22 -10.53
CA ASN A 135 -3.36 -11.46 -9.81
C ASN A 135 -3.33 -12.71 -8.90
N ALA A 136 -2.24 -13.48 -8.90
CA ALA A 136 -2.13 -14.68 -8.05
C ALA A 136 -2.32 -14.38 -6.55
N PRO A 137 -1.76 -13.30 -5.95
CA PRO A 137 -1.99 -13.01 -4.54
C PRO A 137 -3.47 -12.80 -4.20
N ALA A 138 -4.21 -12.06 -5.03
CA ALA A 138 -5.65 -11.84 -4.82
C ALA A 138 -6.46 -13.13 -5.02
N ALA A 139 -6.07 -13.97 -5.97
CA ALA A 139 -6.70 -15.28 -6.20
C ALA A 139 -6.46 -16.23 -5.01
N HIS A 140 -5.25 -16.24 -4.42
CA HIS A 140 -4.96 -17.01 -3.22
C HIS A 140 -5.75 -16.55 -2.01
N VAL A 141 -5.89 -15.22 -1.81
CA VAL A 141 -6.74 -14.67 -0.76
C VAL A 141 -8.19 -15.12 -0.95
N ALA A 142 -8.75 -14.99 -2.15
CA ALA A 142 -10.11 -15.44 -2.42
C ALA A 142 -10.28 -16.93 -2.14
N ARG A 143 -9.34 -17.76 -2.58
CA ARG A 143 -9.38 -19.22 -2.40
C ARG A 143 -9.28 -19.62 -0.93
N VAL A 144 -8.31 -19.07 -0.18
CA VAL A 144 -8.05 -19.47 1.22
C VAL A 144 -9.20 -19.03 2.13
N PHE A 145 -9.72 -17.82 1.92
CA PHE A 145 -10.83 -17.29 2.72
C PHE A 145 -12.22 -17.62 2.14
N GLY A 146 -12.28 -18.38 1.06
CA GLY A 146 -13.53 -18.84 0.43
C GLY A 146 -14.37 -17.69 -0.15
N ILE A 147 -13.76 -16.59 -0.55
CA ILE A 147 -14.41 -15.41 -1.13
C ILE A 147 -14.79 -15.71 -2.57
N ARG A 148 -15.99 -15.28 -3.00
CA ARG A 148 -16.55 -15.58 -4.33
C ARG A 148 -17.09 -14.33 -5.04
N GLY A 149 -16.96 -13.14 -4.45
CA GLY A 149 -17.34 -11.87 -5.04
C GLY A 149 -16.29 -11.34 -6.03
N PRO A 150 -16.37 -10.07 -6.41
CA PRO A 150 -15.44 -9.44 -7.33
C PRO A 150 -13.99 -9.62 -6.87
N ASN A 151 -13.11 -10.00 -7.82
CA ASN A 151 -11.67 -10.15 -7.59
C ASN A 151 -10.94 -9.35 -8.66
N ILE A 152 -10.29 -8.27 -8.27
CA ILE A 152 -9.69 -7.29 -9.17
C ILE A 152 -8.26 -7.03 -8.76
N THR A 153 -7.34 -7.04 -9.71
CA THR A 153 -5.95 -6.61 -9.52
C THR A 153 -5.65 -5.43 -10.42
N LEU A 154 -5.05 -4.41 -9.84
CA LEU A 154 -4.70 -3.15 -10.48
C LEU A 154 -3.18 -2.93 -10.41
N SER A 155 -2.61 -2.42 -11.50
CA SER A 155 -1.22 -1.96 -11.52
C SER A 155 -1.18 -0.53 -12.07
N HIS A 156 -1.13 0.42 -11.15
CA HIS A 156 -0.98 1.86 -11.43
C HIS A 156 0.38 2.36 -10.95
N LYS A 157 1.39 1.48 -10.90
CA LYS A 157 2.72 1.77 -10.37
C LYS A 157 2.64 2.43 -8.99
N GLY A 158 3.34 3.52 -8.76
CA GLY A 158 3.36 4.24 -7.48
C GLY A 158 2.00 4.68 -6.90
N LEU A 159 0.90 4.44 -7.63
CA LEU A 159 -0.48 4.77 -7.23
C LEU A 159 -1.36 3.52 -7.06
N SER A 160 -0.76 2.32 -7.05
CA SER A 160 -1.53 1.07 -7.02
C SER A 160 -2.35 0.91 -5.75
N GLY A 161 -1.84 1.34 -4.60
CA GLY A 161 -2.55 1.28 -3.32
C GLY A 161 -3.76 2.23 -3.29
N GLU A 162 -3.59 3.45 -3.76
CA GLU A 162 -4.66 4.44 -3.90
C GLU A 162 -5.75 3.97 -4.86
N GLY A 163 -5.32 3.42 -6.01
CA GLY A 163 -6.22 2.85 -7.01
C GLY A 163 -7.07 1.70 -6.44
N ALA A 164 -6.47 0.83 -5.63
CA ALA A 164 -7.19 -0.28 -4.99
C ALA A 164 -8.27 0.22 -4.02
N VAL A 165 -8.00 1.26 -3.23
CA VAL A 165 -9.00 1.89 -2.34
C VAL A 165 -10.16 2.49 -3.16
N MET A 166 -9.85 3.21 -4.23
CA MET A 166 -10.86 3.83 -5.09
C MET A 166 -11.72 2.78 -5.80
N GLN A 167 -11.13 1.70 -6.29
CA GLN A 167 -11.83 0.59 -6.93
C GLN A 167 -12.75 -0.13 -5.94
N ALA A 168 -12.27 -0.41 -4.74
CA ALA A 168 -13.09 -1.00 -3.67
C ALA A 168 -14.27 -0.10 -3.31
N ALA A 169 -14.02 1.22 -3.18
CA ALA A 169 -15.08 2.18 -2.93
C ALA A 169 -16.14 2.21 -4.04
N SER A 170 -15.73 2.07 -5.30
CA SER A 170 -16.65 1.96 -6.44
C SER A 170 -17.52 0.71 -6.35
N LEU A 171 -16.96 -0.45 -6.05
CA LEU A 171 -17.69 -1.71 -5.88
C LEU A 171 -18.72 -1.64 -4.74
N LEU A 172 -18.33 -1.07 -3.61
CA LEU A 172 -19.19 -0.93 -2.43
C LEU A 172 -20.34 0.06 -2.69
N ARG A 173 -20.02 1.24 -3.25
CA ARG A 173 -21.04 2.26 -3.59
C ARG A 173 -21.97 1.83 -4.70
N GLY A 174 -21.45 1.06 -5.67
CA GLY A 174 -22.22 0.47 -6.76
C GLY A 174 -23.04 -0.75 -6.35
N GLY A 175 -23.02 -1.15 -5.08
CA GLY A 175 -23.76 -2.30 -4.58
C GLY A 175 -23.31 -3.64 -5.16
N GLN A 176 -22.09 -3.74 -5.71
CA GLN A 176 -21.52 -4.99 -6.24
C GLN A 176 -20.89 -5.85 -5.12
N ALA A 177 -20.56 -5.24 -4.00
CA ALA A 177 -20.10 -5.90 -2.79
C ALA A 177 -20.64 -5.20 -1.55
N ASP A 178 -20.71 -5.91 -0.42
CA ASP A 178 -21.09 -5.38 0.88
C ASP A 178 -19.87 -5.17 1.78
N LEU A 179 -18.78 -5.87 1.45
CA LEU A 179 -17.48 -5.83 2.11
C LEU A 179 -16.38 -5.91 1.06
N ALA A 180 -15.28 -5.19 1.27
CA ALA A 180 -14.09 -5.30 0.44
C ALA A 180 -12.84 -5.55 1.30
N ILE A 181 -12.04 -6.54 0.91
CA ILE A 181 -10.67 -6.71 1.36
C ILE A 181 -9.79 -6.01 0.33
N VAL A 182 -9.20 -4.89 0.75
CA VAL A 182 -8.34 -4.07 -0.10
C VAL A 182 -6.90 -4.38 0.24
N LEU A 183 -6.17 -4.85 -0.74
CA LEU A 183 -4.78 -5.27 -0.63
C LEU A 183 -3.87 -4.28 -1.36
N ALA A 184 -2.69 -4.07 -0.82
CA ALA A 184 -1.62 -3.38 -1.52
C ALA A 184 -0.27 -3.98 -1.10
N GLY A 185 0.62 -4.25 -2.06
CA GLY A 185 1.92 -4.82 -1.70
C GLY A 185 2.84 -5.04 -2.89
N ASP A 186 4.13 -4.98 -2.59
CA ASP A 186 5.23 -5.37 -3.48
C ASP A 186 6.38 -5.92 -2.63
N THR A 187 7.12 -6.87 -3.20
CA THR A 187 8.38 -7.38 -2.66
C THR A 187 9.55 -6.73 -3.39
N LEU A 188 10.67 -6.58 -2.70
CA LEU A 188 11.90 -6.08 -3.30
C LEU A 188 12.80 -7.25 -3.65
N THR A 189 13.21 -7.34 -4.92
CA THR A 189 14.19 -8.32 -5.39
C THR A 189 15.55 -7.68 -5.61
N ARG A 190 16.59 -8.53 -5.75
CA ARG A 190 17.92 -8.08 -6.13
C ARG A 190 17.90 -7.37 -7.49
N THR A 191 17.24 -7.96 -8.48
CA THR A 191 17.13 -7.40 -9.83
C THR A 191 16.47 -6.02 -9.83
N MET A 192 15.39 -5.85 -9.04
CA MET A 192 14.76 -4.53 -8.89
C MET A 192 15.71 -3.51 -8.26
N TYR A 193 16.45 -3.92 -7.22
CA TYR A 193 17.43 -3.02 -6.59
C TYR A 193 18.49 -2.59 -7.58
N GLU A 194 19.07 -3.53 -8.33
CA GLU A 194 20.07 -3.25 -9.37
C GLU A 194 19.50 -2.35 -10.49
N TRP A 195 18.25 -2.50 -10.79
CA TRP A 195 17.51 -1.63 -11.73
C TRP A 195 17.43 -0.18 -11.23
N PHE A 196 17.03 0.00 -9.98
CA PHE A 196 16.98 1.34 -9.37
C PHE A 196 18.37 1.97 -9.27
N GLU A 197 19.39 1.16 -8.97
CA GLU A 197 20.77 1.59 -8.91
C GLU A 197 21.28 2.04 -10.30
N ALA A 198 21.02 1.25 -11.35
CA ALA A 198 21.36 1.59 -12.73
C ALA A 198 20.62 2.84 -13.24
N ALA A 199 19.37 3.04 -12.78
CA ALA A 199 18.59 4.23 -13.09
C ALA A 199 19.03 5.47 -12.27
N ALA A 200 19.99 5.32 -11.35
CA ALA A 200 20.51 6.39 -10.49
C ALA A 200 19.41 7.11 -9.67
N VAL A 201 18.38 6.37 -9.23
CA VAL A 201 17.26 6.92 -8.45
C VAL A 201 17.37 6.65 -6.94
N LEU A 202 18.34 5.81 -6.54
CA LEU A 202 18.56 5.48 -5.13
C LEU A 202 19.38 6.57 -4.43
N SER A 203 19.07 6.82 -3.15
CA SER A 203 19.87 7.69 -2.31
C SER A 203 21.27 7.09 -2.10
N ARG A 204 22.29 7.93 -2.28
CA ARG A 204 23.72 7.58 -2.10
C ARG A 204 24.24 7.96 -0.73
N ALA A 205 23.45 8.63 0.10
CA ALA A 205 23.88 9.00 1.44
C ALA A 205 24.36 7.78 2.22
N ALA A 206 25.64 7.72 2.52
CA ALA A 206 26.27 6.56 3.18
C ALA A 206 25.85 6.40 4.63
N SER A 207 25.32 7.46 5.26
CA SER A 207 24.87 7.50 6.65
C SER A 207 23.35 7.60 6.75
N ALA A 208 22.74 6.81 7.61
CA ALA A 208 21.36 7.06 8.06
C ALA A 208 21.26 8.47 8.68
N PRO A 209 20.13 9.16 8.52
CA PRO A 209 18.81 8.66 8.22
C PRO A 209 18.48 8.62 6.71
N ALA A 210 17.34 7.98 6.38
CA ALA A 210 16.78 8.04 5.04
C ALA A 210 16.62 9.51 4.58
N PRO A 211 16.64 9.78 3.25
CA PRO A 211 16.51 11.13 2.73
C PRO A 211 15.29 11.83 3.30
N VAL A 212 15.48 13.04 3.81
CA VAL A 212 14.38 13.86 4.30
C VAL A 212 13.72 14.53 3.08
N PRO A 213 12.47 14.24 2.78
CA PRO A 213 11.74 14.91 1.70
C PRO A 213 11.79 16.42 1.83
N PHE A 214 11.80 17.09 0.70
CA PHE A 214 11.92 18.55 0.58
C PHE A 214 13.25 19.14 1.07
N SER A 215 14.16 18.33 1.61
CA SER A 215 15.50 18.80 1.99
C SER A 215 16.32 19.17 0.75
N PRO A 216 17.14 20.24 0.79
CA PRO A 216 18.09 20.53 -0.27
C PRO A 216 19.11 19.41 -0.53
N GLN A 217 19.37 18.56 0.47
CA GLN A 217 20.34 17.46 0.40
C GLN A 217 19.70 16.13 -0.06
N ARG A 218 18.40 16.12 -0.44
CA ARG A 218 17.76 14.91 -0.98
C ARG A 218 18.43 14.47 -2.28
N ASP A 219 18.70 13.19 -2.42
CA ASP A 219 19.48 12.65 -3.53
C ASP A 219 18.88 11.37 -4.15
N GLY A 220 17.69 11.00 -3.75
CA GLY A 220 17.01 9.78 -4.19
C GLY A 220 16.24 9.11 -3.07
N PHE A 221 15.71 7.92 -3.33
CA PHE A 221 14.93 7.17 -2.35
C PHE A 221 15.68 5.95 -1.79
N VAL A 222 15.18 5.43 -0.69
CA VAL A 222 15.53 4.12 -0.16
C VAL A 222 14.36 3.18 -0.45
N PRO A 223 14.58 2.04 -1.14
CA PRO A 223 13.50 1.12 -1.45
C PRO A 223 12.99 0.39 -0.20
N GLY A 224 11.75 -0.07 -0.27
CA GLY A 224 11.11 -0.86 0.77
C GLY A 224 10.19 -1.92 0.18
N GLU A 225 9.69 -2.78 1.05
CA GLU A 225 8.75 -3.84 0.69
C GLU A 225 7.66 -3.98 1.74
N SER A 226 6.47 -4.39 1.33
CA SER A 226 5.35 -4.61 2.25
C SER A 226 4.19 -5.33 1.59
N ALA A 227 3.29 -5.85 2.42
CA ALA A 227 1.92 -6.17 2.03
C ALA A 227 0.95 -5.65 3.10
N THR A 228 -0.14 -5.07 2.66
CA THR A 228 -1.13 -4.43 3.53
C THR A 228 -2.52 -4.91 3.12
N ALA A 229 -3.36 -5.15 4.10
CA ALA A 229 -4.78 -5.41 3.92
C ALA A 229 -5.61 -4.47 4.78
N VAL A 230 -6.67 -3.91 4.22
CA VAL A 230 -7.70 -3.23 5.00
C VAL A 230 -9.07 -3.80 4.66
N VAL A 231 -9.95 -3.84 5.67
CA VAL A 231 -11.35 -4.16 5.51
C VAL A 231 -12.12 -2.86 5.33
N MET A 232 -12.86 -2.75 4.22
CA MET A 232 -13.74 -1.63 3.92
C MET A 232 -15.19 -2.08 3.83
N GLU A 233 -16.09 -1.32 4.42
CA GLU A 233 -17.53 -1.58 4.42
C GLU A 233 -18.31 -0.28 4.61
N SER A 234 -19.64 -0.32 4.44
CA SER A 234 -20.47 0.86 4.71
C SER A 234 -20.41 1.25 6.20
N ALA A 235 -20.46 2.54 6.48
CA ALA A 235 -20.44 3.05 7.86
C ALA A 235 -21.63 2.53 8.69
N ASP A 236 -22.79 2.28 8.04
CA ASP A 236 -23.97 1.73 8.72
C ASP A 236 -23.74 0.26 9.10
N ARG A 237 -23.14 -0.54 8.21
CA ARG A 237 -22.78 -1.93 8.50
C ARG A 237 -21.75 -1.98 9.63
N ALA A 238 -20.68 -1.18 9.55
CA ALA A 238 -19.65 -1.10 10.59
C ALA A 238 -20.26 -0.78 11.96
N ARG A 239 -21.17 0.18 12.01
CA ARG A 239 -21.88 0.56 13.24
C ARG A 239 -22.77 -0.56 13.77
N SER A 240 -23.56 -1.20 12.89
CA SER A 240 -24.52 -2.26 13.30
C SER A 240 -23.84 -3.48 13.92
N ARG A 241 -22.61 -3.78 13.52
CA ARG A 241 -21.82 -4.89 14.08
C ARG A 241 -20.81 -4.48 15.15
N GLY A 242 -20.78 -3.20 15.56
CA GLY A 242 -19.83 -2.70 16.56
C GLY A 242 -18.34 -2.81 16.13
N ALA A 243 -18.07 -2.63 14.83
CA ALA A 243 -16.71 -2.68 14.32
C ALA A 243 -15.85 -1.52 14.82
N PRO A 244 -14.53 -1.72 15.00
CA PRO A 244 -13.62 -0.59 15.08
C PRO A 244 -13.70 0.23 13.78
N VAL A 245 -13.55 1.54 13.88
CA VAL A 245 -13.48 2.43 12.71
C VAL A 245 -12.24 3.30 12.84
N TYR A 246 -11.30 3.12 11.93
CA TYR A 246 -10.03 3.86 11.89
C TYR A 246 -10.13 5.16 11.11
N ALA A 247 -10.80 5.10 9.96
CA ALA A 247 -11.05 6.25 9.10
C ALA A 247 -12.29 6.00 8.22
N THR A 248 -12.91 7.08 7.77
CA THR A 248 -14.01 7.01 6.79
C THR A 248 -13.53 7.61 5.47
N PHE A 249 -13.52 6.80 4.41
CA PHE A 249 -13.19 7.26 3.07
C PHE A 249 -14.29 8.16 2.52
N ARG A 250 -13.95 9.37 2.11
CA ARG A 250 -14.87 10.34 1.54
C ARG A 250 -14.88 10.28 0.01
N THR A 251 -13.74 10.55 -0.60
CA THR A 251 -13.58 10.53 -2.06
C THR A 251 -12.12 10.39 -2.45
N GLY A 252 -11.89 10.09 -3.73
CA GLY A 252 -10.56 10.04 -4.32
C GLY A 252 -10.61 10.36 -5.81
N PHE A 253 -9.52 10.93 -6.30
CA PHE A 253 -9.33 11.26 -7.71
C PHE A 253 -7.91 10.88 -8.13
N MET A 254 -7.78 10.46 -9.38
CA MET A 254 -6.51 10.16 -10.03
C MET A 254 -6.47 10.83 -11.41
N ALA A 255 -5.27 11.19 -11.85
CA ALA A 255 -5.00 11.68 -13.19
C ALA A 255 -3.70 11.04 -13.72
N SER A 256 -3.62 10.85 -15.03
CA SER A 256 -2.43 10.34 -15.71
C SER A 256 -1.39 11.44 -15.98
N ASP A 257 -1.68 12.69 -15.63
CA ASP A 257 -0.77 13.82 -15.72
C ASP A 257 -0.22 14.15 -14.33
N PRO A 258 1.08 14.07 -14.07
CA PRO A 258 1.67 14.40 -12.79
C PRO A 258 1.50 15.88 -12.41
N ASN A 259 1.28 16.76 -13.38
CA ASN A 259 1.04 18.19 -13.16
C ASN A 259 -0.41 18.49 -12.73
N ALA A 260 -1.31 17.51 -12.79
CA ALA A 260 -2.69 17.66 -12.33
C ALA A 260 -2.85 17.62 -10.81
N GLY A 261 -1.77 17.52 -10.03
CA GLY A 261 -1.79 17.32 -8.57
C GLY A 261 -2.67 18.35 -7.84
N VAL A 262 -2.56 19.63 -8.17
CA VAL A 262 -3.38 20.71 -7.61
C VAL A 262 -4.88 20.48 -7.87
N SER A 263 -5.23 20.18 -9.12
CA SER A 263 -6.63 19.94 -9.51
C SER A 263 -7.20 18.71 -8.80
N VAL A 264 -6.43 17.63 -8.75
CA VAL A 264 -6.82 16.36 -8.11
C VAL A 264 -6.99 16.56 -6.59
N ALA A 265 -6.05 17.27 -5.94
CA ALA A 265 -6.13 17.54 -4.50
C ALA A 265 -7.32 18.45 -4.14
N ARG A 266 -7.57 19.53 -4.91
CA ARG A 266 -8.74 20.40 -4.70
C ARG A 266 -10.06 19.65 -4.86
N ARG A 267 -10.17 18.75 -5.83
CA ARG A 267 -11.35 17.89 -5.99
C ARG A 267 -11.55 16.94 -4.81
N ALA A 268 -10.45 16.40 -4.28
CA ALA A 268 -10.50 15.47 -3.15
C ALA A 268 -10.87 16.14 -1.82
N LEU A 269 -10.75 17.47 -1.69
CA LEU A 269 -11.29 18.21 -0.54
C LEU A 269 -12.82 18.10 -0.45
N ALA A 270 -13.52 17.85 -1.58
CA ALA A 270 -14.96 17.59 -1.61
C ALA A 270 -15.81 18.63 -0.86
N GLY A 271 -15.50 19.92 -1.07
CA GLY A 271 -16.19 21.05 -0.42
C GLY A 271 -15.67 21.43 0.97
N SER A 272 -14.70 20.69 1.52
CA SER A 272 -13.96 21.11 2.73
C SER A 272 -12.91 22.16 2.36
N SER A 273 -12.51 22.96 3.35
CA SER A 273 -11.45 23.96 3.17
C SER A 273 -10.09 23.43 3.67
N PRO A 274 -8.95 23.99 3.21
CA PRO A 274 -7.64 23.61 3.70
C PRO A 274 -7.48 23.67 5.24
N PRO A 275 -8.06 24.64 5.97
CA PRO A 275 -8.06 24.66 7.43
C PRO A 275 -8.72 23.44 8.09
N ASP A 276 -9.61 22.71 7.39
CA ASP A 276 -10.22 21.49 7.91
C ASP A 276 -9.28 20.29 7.84
N VAL A 277 -8.17 20.43 7.09
CA VAL A 277 -7.20 19.35 6.90
C VAL A 277 -6.28 19.26 8.10
N ARG A 278 -6.34 18.11 8.79
CA ARG A 278 -5.51 17.80 9.95
C ARG A 278 -4.10 17.42 9.56
N MET A 279 -3.98 16.65 8.47
CA MET A 279 -2.69 16.19 7.96
C MET A 279 -2.74 15.95 6.47
N VAL A 280 -1.61 16.18 5.82
CA VAL A 280 -1.32 15.77 4.46
C VAL A 280 -0.32 14.60 4.52
N ILE A 281 -0.72 13.45 4.00
CA ILE A 281 0.10 12.24 3.94
C ILE A 281 0.75 12.21 2.56
N ALA A 282 1.99 12.63 2.52
CA ALA A 282 2.74 12.80 1.29
C ALA A 282 3.28 11.48 0.74
N SER A 283 3.46 11.38 -0.58
CA SER A 283 4.16 10.27 -1.25
C SER A 283 5.64 10.57 -1.52
N THR A 284 6.12 11.71 -1.09
CA THR A 284 7.51 12.14 -1.21
C THR A 284 8.48 11.12 -0.61
N ASN A 285 9.61 10.92 -1.30
CA ASN A 285 10.55 9.84 -0.97
C ASN A 285 12.03 10.27 -0.97
N GLY A 286 12.31 11.57 -1.26
CA GLY A 286 13.66 12.10 -1.42
C GLY A 286 14.13 12.20 -2.87
N SER A 287 13.31 11.80 -3.86
CA SER A 287 13.54 12.08 -5.27
C SER A 287 13.16 13.53 -5.58
N ALA A 288 14.12 14.33 -6.06
CA ALA A 288 13.90 15.76 -6.27
C ALA A 288 12.72 16.01 -7.22
N ALA A 289 12.64 15.29 -8.34
CA ALA A 289 11.58 15.49 -9.32
C ALA A 289 10.18 15.22 -8.74
N LEU A 290 10.05 14.18 -7.92
CA LEU A 290 8.79 13.78 -7.30
C LEU A 290 8.40 14.72 -6.16
N ASP A 291 9.37 15.02 -5.29
CA ASP A 291 9.18 15.91 -4.14
C ASP A 291 8.82 17.34 -4.57
N ASP A 292 9.40 17.84 -5.68
CA ASP A 292 9.10 19.18 -6.19
C ASP A 292 7.68 19.30 -6.72
N LEU A 293 7.21 18.29 -7.46
CA LEU A 293 5.83 18.25 -7.99
C LEU A 293 4.81 18.18 -6.84
N GLU A 294 5.03 17.29 -5.90
CA GLU A 294 4.10 17.15 -4.78
C GLU A 294 4.19 18.33 -3.81
N GLY A 295 5.39 18.86 -3.58
CA GLY A 295 5.62 20.06 -2.78
C GLY A 295 4.93 21.30 -3.36
N ALA A 296 4.92 21.45 -4.68
CA ALA A 296 4.16 22.51 -5.35
C ALA A 296 2.65 22.34 -5.09
N THR A 297 2.13 21.13 -5.22
CA THR A 297 0.73 20.82 -4.92
C THR A 297 0.39 21.14 -3.45
N ILE A 298 1.24 20.73 -2.51
CA ILE A 298 1.02 20.95 -1.08
C ILE A 298 1.00 22.46 -0.77
N ARG A 299 1.96 23.23 -1.27
CA ARG A 299 2.02 24.70 -1.06
C ARG A 299 0.80 25.40 -1.64
N GLU A 300 0.41 25.07 -2.87
CA GLU A 300 -0.67 25.75 -3.57
C GLU A 300 -2.06 25.43 -3.00
N VAL A 301 -2.27 24.18 -2.54
CA VAL A 301 -3.58 23.74 -2.05
C VAL A 301 -3.73 23.96 -0.55
N PHE A 302 -2.70 23.71 0.25
CA PHE A 302 -2.78 23.68 1.71
C PHE A 302 -2.03 24.83 2.39
N GLY A 303 -1.26 25.64 1.65
CA GLY A 303 -0.66 26.89 2.15
C GLY A 303 0.30 26.74 3.34
N GLY A 304 0.74 25.56 3.70
CA GLY A 304 1.60 25.33 4.86
C GLY A 304 0.85 25.23 6.20
N GLU A 305 -0.47 25.34 6.22
CA GLU A 305 -1.29 25.28 7.43
C GLU A 305 -1.51 23.85 7.96
N ALA A 306 -1.46 22.85 7.07
CA ALA A 306 -1.63 21.45 7.44
C ALA A 306 -0.27 20.76 7.66
N PRO A 307 -0.09 20.02 8.76
CA PRO A 307 1.11 19.21 8.97
C PRO A 307 1.29 18.20 7.84
N VAL A 308 2.51 18.09 7.31
CA VAL A 308 2.87 17.13 6.27
C VAL A 308 3.62 15.95 6.91
N ILE A 309 3.12 14.75 6.64
CA ILE A 309 3.76 13.50 7.08
C ILE A 309 4.25 12.78 5.83
N ALA A 310 5.52 12.38 5.84
CA ALA A 310 6.18 11.66 4.75
C ALA A 310 6.59 10.25 5.19
N PRO A 311 5.68 9.26 5.20
CA PRO A 311 5.95 7.95 5.80
C PRO A 311 7.03 7.14 5.07
N LYS A 312 7.30 7.40 3.80
CA LYS A 312 8.36 6.71 3.04
C LYS A 312 9.77 6.90 3.64
N THR A 313 9.97 7.90 4.49
CA THR A 313 11.23 8.10 5.23
C THR A 313 11.56 6.97 6.19
N PHE A 314 10.59 6.18 6.60
CA PHE A 314 10.75 5.04 7.53
C PHE A 314 10.07 3.75 7.05
N LEU A 315 9.33 3.80 5.95
CA LEU A 315 8.72 2.62 5.29
C LEU A 315 9.52 2.20 4.06
N GLY A 316 10.25 3.12 3.45
CA GLY A 316 10.85 2.95 2.13
C GLY A 316 9.88 3.21 0.98
N GLU A 317 10.44 3.26 -0.22
CA GLU A 317 9.70 3.39 -1.48
C GLU A 317 9.21 2.03 -1.95
N SER A 318 7.92 1.92 -2.21
CA SER A 318 7.30 0.80 -2.89
C SER A 318 6.11 1.31 -3.70
N ASP A 319 5.90 0.77 -4.89
CA ASP A 319 4.87 1.24 -5.83
C ASP A 319 3.43 1.12 -5.30
N SER A 320 3.23 0.29 -4.28
CA SER A 320 1.89 0.05 -3.72
C SER A 320 1.70 0.54 -2.28
N CYS A 321 2.63 1.31 -1.72
CA CYS A 321 2.62 1.66 -0.30
C CYS A 321 1.56 2.69 0.13
N GLY A 322 0.63 3.12 -0.75
CA GLY A 322 -0.38 4.13 -0.42
C GLY A 322 -1.21 3.80 0.82
N ILE A 323 -1.72 2.56 0.92
CA ILE A 323 -2.48 2.11 2.10
C ILE A 323 -1.58 2.06 3.35
N LEU A 324 -0.36 1.57 3.23
CA LEU A 324 0.59 1.51 4.35
C LEU A 324 0.94 2.92 4.87
N ARG A 325 1.10 3.90 3.97
CA ARG A 325 1.31 5.32 4.33
C ARG A 325 0.13 5.87 5.13
N LEU A 326 -1.09 5.58 4.68
CA LEU A 326 -2.31 5.96 5.41
C LEU A 326 -2.30 5.37 6.83
N ILE A 327 -2.06 4.06 6.97
CA ILE A 327 -2.04 3.37 8.27
C ILE A 327 -0.97 3.96 9.20
N ALA A 328 0.22 4.21 8.68
CA ALA A 328 1.29 4.83 9.45
C ALA A 328 0.89 6.23 9.94
N ALA A 329 0.32 7.06 9.09
CA ALA A 329 -0.12 8.40 9.42
C ALA A 329 -1.26 8.41 10.45
N LEU A 330 -2.22 7.49 10.34
CA LEU A 330 -3.30 7.32 11.32
C LEU A 330 -2.77 7.05 12.74
N SER A 331 -1.60 6.42 12.85
CA SER A 331 -0.95 6.16 14.15
C SER A 331 -0.42 7.42 14.83
N TRP A 332 -0.26 8.51 14.10
CA TRP A 332 0.20 9.80 14.61
C TRP A 332 -0.91 10.84 14.79
N ALA A 333 -2.14 10.43 14.44
CA ALA A 333 -3.28 11.29 14.63
C ALA A 333 -3.56 11.49 16.14
N ASP A 334 -3.24 12.65 16.68
CA ASP A 334 -3.65 13.05 18.03
C ASP A 334 -5.11 13.56 18.03
N ASN A 335 -5.73 13.68 19.21
CA ASN A 335 -7.15 14.05 19.35
C ASN A 335 -7.46 15.53 19.04
N GLN A 336 -6.97 16.06 17.92
CA GLN A 336 -7.24 17.45 17.52
C GLN A 336 -8.60 17.59 16.78
N ALA A 337 -9.13 18.80 16.79
CA ALA A 337 -10.48 19.12 16.30
C ALA A 337 -10.67 19.07 14.77
N ARG A 338 -9.62 18.80 13.96
CA ARG A 338 -9.69 18.78 12.50
C ARG A 338 -9.92 17.36 12.02
N PRO A 339 -11.00 17.05 11.28
CA PRO A 339 -11.35 15.67 10.98
C PRO A 339 -10.71 15.09 9.72
N LEU A 340 -10.08 15.90 8.85
CA LEU A 340 -9.74 15.48 7.49
C LEU A 340 -8.25 15.14 7.33
N ALA A 341 -7.95 13.95 6.77
CA ALA A 341 -6.64 13.58 6.27
C ALA A 341 -6.66 13.51 4.74
N MET A 342 -5.62 14.03 4.11
CA MET A 342 -5.41 13.99 2.66
C MET A 342 -4.24 13.06 2.34
N LEU A 343 -4.51 11.93 1.70
CA LEU A 343 -3.48 11.05 1.16
C LEU A 343 -3.18 11.49 -0.26
N LEU A 344 -1.97 11.97 -0.48
CA LEU A 344 -1.47 12.34 -1.82
C LEU A 344 -0.65 11.19 -2.40
N GLY A 345 -0.67 11.06 -3.70
CA GLY A 345 0.14 10.14 -4.47
C GLY A 345 0.71 10.83 -5.70
N THR A 346 2.01 10.69 -5.91
CA THR A 346 2.68 11.12 -7.15
C THR A 346 3.57 9.97 -7.61
N SER A 347 3.49 9.60 -8.87
CA SER A 347 4.21 8.47 -9.45
C SER A 347 5.25 8.92 -10.47
N LEU A 348 6.44 8.36 -10.41
CA LEU A 348 7.48 8.53 -11.44
C LEU A 348 7.03 8.03 -12.83
N ALA A 349 6.05 7.13 -12.87
CA ALA A 349 5.43 6.66 -14.11
C ALA A 349 4.43 7.66 -14.72
N GLY A 350 4.32 8.87 -14.18
CA GLY A 350 3.51 9.94 -14.74
C GLY A 350 2.04 9.90 -14.32
N GLY A 351 1.76 10.14 -13.05
CA GLY A 351 0.40 10.26 -12.57
C GLY A 351 0.34 10.85 -11.17
N CYS A 352 -0.84 11.28 -10.75
CA CYS A 352 -1.10 11.75 -9.40
C CYS A 352 -2.46 11.28 -8.88
N ALA A 353 -2.56 11.20 -7.56
CA ALA A 353 -3.79 10.84 -6.85
C ALA A 353 -3.97 11.71 -5.60
N ALA A 354 -5.20 11.92 -5.20
CA ALA A 354 -5.52 12.44 -3.87
C ALA A 354 -6.79 11.77 -3.35
N LEU A 355 -6.70 11.26 -2.14
CA LEU A 355 -7.81 10.63 -1.44
C LEU A 355 -8.04 11.37 -0.13
N SER A 356 -9.30 11.57 0.25
CA SER A 356 -9.66 12.19 1.52
C SER A 356 -10.35 11.20 2.45
N PHE A 357 -9.95 11.28 3.70
CA PHE A 357 -10.45 10.44 4.80
C PHE A 357 -10.85 11.31 5.98
N GLU A 358 -11.99 11.01 6.56
CA GLU A 358 -12.41 11.58 7.84
C GLU A 358 -11.84 10.70 8.95
N LEU A 359 -11.09 11.32 9.88
CA LEU A 359 -10.47 10.66 11.03
C LEU A 359 -11.45 10.67 12.20
N ARG A 360 -11.35 9.66 13.05
CA ARG A 360 -12.16 9.55 14.27
C ARG A 360 -11.31 9.62 15.51
#